data_ed69b505ed70147e11c617e0137358c0
#
_entry.id   ed69b505ed70147e11c617e0137358c0
#
_cell.length_a   1.000
_cell.length_b   1.000
_cell.length_c   1.000
_cell.angle_alpha   90.00
_cell.angle_beta   90.00
_cell.angle_gamma   90.00
#
_symmetry.space_group_name_H-M   'P 1'
#
loop_
_entity.id
_entity.type
_entity.pdbx_description
1 polymer ?
#
loop_
_entity_poly.entity_id
_entity_poly.type
_entity_poly.pdbx_seq_one_letter_code
_entity_poly.pdbx_strand_id
1 'polypeptide(L)'
;MASEPAREELDRLQRDDVPHLLVRSELDRVVLGPFVAPGRTACVRCLDAHAADLDPRWPLLVEQLGRASTGATPSDPAPRDPALWQVALGWAVHDLVRWSEGRQPSTWSTTVTLGSSGSPQVQVHRRHPRCGCGWADLGAAGRRHQKSESSLPSIERRFSREQVSQ
;
A
#
# COMPACT_ATOMS: atom_id res chain seq x y z
N MET A 1 -2.37 -7.62 -22.43
CA MET A 1 -1.27 -7.77 -21.47
C MET A 1 -1.71 -7.15 -20.15
N ALA A 2 -1.23 -7.63 -19.01
CA ALA A 2 -1.51 -6.98 -17.73
C ALA A 2 -0.78 -5.62 -17.67
N SER A 3 -1.46 -4.59 -17.20
CA SER A 3 -0.89 -3.26 -17.02
C SER A 3 -0.35 -3.16 -15.60
N GLU A 4 0.89 -3.57 -15.41
CA GLU A 4 1.55 -3.50 -14.11
C GLU A 4 2.33 -2.19 -14.00
N PRO A 5 2.07 -1.33 -13.00
CA PRO A 5 2.78 -0.07 -12.85
C PRO A 5 4.25 -0.29 -12.50
N ALA A 6 5.11 0.58 -13.02
CA ALA A 6 6.53 0.57 -12.69
C ALA A 6 6.73 0.78 -11.19
N ARG A 7 7.56 -0.05 -10.56
CA ARG A 7 7.78 0.00 -9.10
C ARG A 7 8.46 1.30 -8.68
N GLU A 8 9.29 1.89 -9.53
CA GLU A 8 9.95 3.18 -9.29
C GLU A 8 8.96 4.31 -9.07
N GLU A 9 7.85 4.31 -9.82
CA GLU A 9 6.78 5.30 -9.68
C GLU A 9 6.06 5.15 -8.34
N LEU A 10 5.69 3.93 -7.97
CA LEU A 10 5.04 3.63 -6.69
C LEU A 10 5.97 3.89 -5.50
N ASP A 11 7.26 3.60 -5.64
CA ASP A 11 8.26 3.90 -4.62
C ASP A 11 8.43 5.41 -4.41
N ARG A 12 8.28 6.21 -5.48
CA ARG A 12 8.27 7.68 -5.38
C ARG A 12 7.07 8.14 -4.56
N LEU A 13 5.85 7.72 -4.91
CA LEU A 13 4.64 8.05 -4.15
C LEU A 13 4.77 7.66 -2.67
N GLN A 14 5.36 6.49 -2.41
CA GLN A 14 5.60 6.02 -1.05
C GLN A 14 6.59 6.90 -0.28
N ARG A 15 7.69 7.35 -0.91
CA ARG A 15 8.68 8.24 -0.29
C ARG A 15 8.15 9.65 -0.04
N ASP A 16 7.33 10.14 -0.97
CA ASP A 16 6.75 11.48 -0.92
C ASP A 16 5.50 11.55 -0.03
N ASP A 17 5.19 10.45 0.68
CA ASP A 17 4.02 10.32 1.56
C ASP A 17 2.68 10.59 0.85
N VAL A 18 2.59 10.25 -0.44
CA VAL A 18 1.41 10.47 -1.27
C VAL A 18 0.47 9.26 -1.22
N PRO A 19 -0.73 9.40 -0.64
CA PRO A 19 -1.74 8.35 -0.70
C PRO A 19 -2.16 8.07 -2.13
N HIS A 20 -2.28 6.79 -2.48
CA HIS A 20 -2.60 6.38 -3.84
C HIS A 20 -3.43 5.09 -3.87
N LEU A 21 -4.18 4.92 -4.96
CA LEU A 21 -5.00 3.74 -5.21
C LEU A 21 -4.66 3.16 -6.58
N LEU A 22 -4.44 1.85 -6.63
CA LEU A 22 -4.15 1.16 -7.88
C LEU A 22 -5.41 0.64 -8.54
N VAL A 23 -5.46 0.75 -9.87
CA VAL A 23 -6.43 0.05 -10.72
C VAL A 23 -5.65 -0.59 -11.86
N ARG A 24 -5.76 -1.89 -12.02
CA ARG A 24 -5.00 -2.67 -13.01
C ARG A 24 -5.92 -3.53 -13.85
N SER A 25 -5.59 -3.66 -15.12
CA SER A 25 -6.24 -4.63 -16.01
C SER A 25 -5.35 -5.87 -16.14
N GLU A 26 -5.90 -7.03 -15.87
CA GLU A 26 -5.22 -8.33 -16.00
C GLU A 26 -6.07 -9.22 -16.90
N LEU A 27 -5.62 -9.50 -18.13
CA LEU A 27 -6.30 -10.39 -19.09
C LEU A 27 -7.82 -10.15 -19.17
N ASP A 28 -8.61 -10.92 -18.40
CA ASP A 28 -10.08 -10.94 -18.38
C ASP A 28 -10.68 -10.34 -17.10
N ARG A 29 -9.84 -9.69 -16.28
CA ARG A 29 -10.24 -9.15 -14.99
C ARG A 29 -9.66 -7.75 -14.75
N VAL A 30 -10.29 -7.03 -13.84
CA VAL A 30 -9.79 -5.76 -13.31
C VAL A 30 -9.52 -5.91 -11.83
N VAL A 31 -8.35 -5.46 -11.38
CA VAL A 31 -7.96 -5.47 -9.98
C VAL A 31 -7.94 -4.03 -9.47
N LEU A 32 -8.80 -3.76 -8.51
CA LEU A 32 -8.91 -2.50 -7.79
C LEU A 32 -8.20 -2.61 -6.43
N GLY A 33 -7.39 -1.65 -6.10
CA GLY A 33 -6.62 -1.63 -4.84
C GLY A 33 -5.22 -2.26 -4.99
N PRO A 34 -4.47 -2.23 -3.88
CA PRO A 34 -4.86 -1.69 -2.58
C PRO A 34 -4.89 -0.16 -2.58
N PHE A 35 -5.70 0.43 -1.68
CA PHE A 35 -5.49 1.81 -1.29
C PHE A 35 -4.28 1.87 -0.37
N VAL A 36 -3.27 2.62 -0.78
CA VAL A 36 -2.02 2.77 -0.05
C VAL A 36 -1.98 4.14 0.61
N ALA A 37 -2.00 4.15 1.94
CA ALA A 37 -1.61 5.28 2.76
C ALA A 37 -0.22 4.97 3.32
N PRO A 38 0.85 5.68 2.88
CA PRO A 38 2.22 5.40 3.27
C PRO A 38 2.40 5.25 4.78
N GLY A 39 3.15 4.24 5.21
CA GLY A 39 3.37 3.92 6.63
C GLY A 39 2.16 3.35 7.38
N ARG A 40 0.95 3.37 6.81
CA ARG A 40 -0.29 2.96 7.50
C ARG A 40 -0.91 1.68 6.94
N THR A 41 -0.78 1.43 5.63
CA THR A 41 -1.34 0.27 4.95
C THR A 41 -0.25 -0.64 4.41
N ALA A 42 -0.63 -1.84 3.94
CA ALA A 42 0.23 -2.63 3.07
C ALA A 42 0.45 -1.86 1.75
N CYS A 43 1.69 -1.64 1.37
CA CYS A 43 2.05 -1.06 0.09
C CYS A 43 2.28 -2.17 -0.96
N VAL A 44 2.46 -1.79 -2.23
CA VAL A 44 2.67 -2.77 -3.30
C VAL A 44 3.93 -3.60 -3.09
N ARG A 45 4.99 -3.02 -2.50
CA ARG A 45 6.19 -3.79 -2.12
C ARG A 45 5.92 -4.83 -1.02
N CYS A 46 4.91 -4.63 -0.16
CA CYS A 46 4.48 -5.68 0.77
C CYS A 46 3.85 -6.85 0.01
N LEU A 47 3.03 -6.57 -1.00
CA LEU A 47 2.42 -7.59 -1.84
C LEU A 47 3.49 -8.37 -2.60
N ASP A 48 4.46 -7.67 -3.21
CA ASP A 48 5.59 -8.27 -3.90
C ASP A 48 6.43 -9.17 -2.96
N ALA A 49 6.67 -8.72 -1.74
CA ALA A 49 7.44 -9.49 -0.77
C ALA A 49 6.71 -10.76 -0.31
N HIS A 50 5.38 -10.68 -0.09
CA HIS A 50 4.59 -11.88 0.18
C HIS A 50 4.57 -12.85 -1.01
N ALA A 51 4.48 -12.34 -2.23
CA ALA A 51 4.54 -13.17 -3.43
C ALA A 51 5.92 -13.81 -3.62
N ALA A 52 6.99 -13.06 -3.31
CA ALA A 52 8.36 -13.57 -3.37
C ALA A 52 8.67 -14.65 -2.31
N ASP A 53 7.96 -14.63 -1.17
CA ASP A 53 8.05 -15.71 -0.18
C ASP A 53 7.47 -17.03 -0.71
N LEU A 54 6.53 -16.95 -1.65
CA LEU A 54 5.92 -18.11 -2.31
C LEU A 54 6.67 -18.53 -3.59
N ASP A 55 7.11 -17.56 -4.39
CA ASP A 55 7.91 -17.78 -5.60
C ASP A 55 9.10 -16.81 -5.65
N PRO A 56 10.33 -17.27 -5.41
CA PRO A 56 11.53 -16.42 -5.45
C PRO A 56 11.78 -15.75 -6.80
N ARG A 57 11.13 -16.17 -7.89
CA ARG A 57 11.23 -15.53 -9.21
C ARG A 57 10.34 -14.31 -9.35
N TRP A 58 9.42 -14.07 -8.41
CA TRP A 58 8.45 -12.98 -8.48
C TRP A 58 9.07 -11.60 -8.74
N PRO A 59 10.18 -11.20 -8.10
CA PRO A 59 10.80 -9.88 -8.37
C PRO A 59 11.19 -9.70 -9.84
N LEU A 60 11.72 -10.75 -10.47
CA LEU A 60 12.09 -10.72 -11.89
C LEU A 60 10.86 -10.59 -12.81
N LEU A 61 9.79 -11.31 -12.50
CA LEU A 61 8.54 -11.26 -13.25
C LEU A 61 7.91 -9.86 -13.17
N VAL A 62 7.86 -9.27 -12.00
CA VAL A 62 7.30 -7.92 -11.79
C VAL A 62 8.10 -6.86 -12.54
N GLU A 63 9.41 -6.96 -12.54
CA GLU A 63 10.27 -6.04 -13.28
C GLU A 63 10.04 -6.15 -14.80
N GLN A 64 9.91 -7.34 -15.32
CA GLN A 64 9.61 -7.57 -16.74
C GLN A 64 8.23 -7.03 -17.13
N LEU A 65 7.21 -7.24 -16.28
CA LEU A 65 5.85 -6.74 -16.50
C LEU A 65 5.81 -5.20 -16.43
N GLY A 66 6.51 -4.59 -15.47
CA GLY A 66 6.60 -3.14 -15.35
C GLY A 66 7.28 -2.47 -16.55
N ARG A 67 8.36 -3.07 -17.06
CA ARG A 67 9.03 -2.58 -18.29
C ARG A 67 8.14 -2.69 -19.52
N ALA A 68 7.39 -3.77 -19.64
CA ALA A 68 6.44 -3.93 -20.74
C ALA A 68 5.32 -2.88 -20.71
N SER A 69 4.95 -2.41 -19.54
CA SER A 69 3.92 -1.37 -19.37
C SER A 69 4.44 0.04 -19.65
N THR A 70 5.70 0.34 -19.34
CA THR A 70 6.31 1.66 -19.64
C THR A 70 6.59 1.88 -21.13
N GLY A 71 6.71 0.81 -21.91
CA GLY A 71 6.80 0.86 -23.37
C GLY A 71 5.44 0.84 -24.08
N ALA A 72 4.34 0.84 -23.32
CA ALA A 72 2.99 0.80 -23.86
C ALA A 72 2.69 2.06 -24.68
N THR A 73 2.28 1.85 -25.92
CA THR A 73 1.80 2.92 -26.80
C THR A 73 0.30 3.13 -26.58
N PRO A 74 -0.28 4.29 -27.01
CA PRO A 74 -1.72 4.52 -26.96
C PRO A 74 -2.57 3.44 -27.66
N SER A 75 -1.92 2.54 -28.40
CA SER A 75 -2.52 1.39 -29.09
C SER A 75 -2.55 0.10 -28.26
N ASP A 76 -2.15 0.14 -26.99
CA ASP A 76 -2.33 -1.02 -26.11
C ASP A 76 -3.80 -1.39 -26.00
N PRO A 77 -4.14 -2.69 -26.07
CA PRO A 77 -5.51 -3.10 -26.07
C PRO A 77 -6.22 -2.60 -24.79
N ALA A 78 -7.30 -1.86 -24.99
CA ALA A 78 -8.22 -1.50 -23.93
C ALA A 78 -8.58 -2.73 -23.07
N PRO A 79 -8.97 -2.56 -21.80
CA PRO A 79 -9.45 -3.67 -20.99
C PRO A 79 -10.45 -4.50 -21.78
N ARG A 80 -10.32 -5.81 -21.77
CA ARG A 80 -11.20 -6.70 -22.56
C ARG A 80 -12.68 -6.54 -22.21
N ASP A 81 -12.95 -6.12 -20.97
CA ASP A 81 -14.30 -5.76 -20.52
C ASP A 81 -14.32 -4.29 -20.07
N PRO A 82 -14.74 -3.36 -20.94
CA PRO A 82 -14.85 -1.95 -20.60
C PRO A 82 -15.84 -1.67 -19.47
N ALA A 83 -16.87 -2.50 -19.30
CA ALA A 83 -17.86 -2.31 -18.24
C ALA A 83 -17.24 -2.59 -16.85
N LEU A 84 -16.47 -3.69 -16.72
CA LEU A 84 -15.75 -3.98 -15.48
C LEU A 84 -14.73 -2.87 -15.14
N TRP A 85 -14.09 -2.29 -16.15
CA TRP A 85 -13.19 -1.16 -15.96
C TRP A 85 -13.91 0.06 -15.41
N GLN A 86 -15.09 0.40 -15.96
CA GLN A 86 -15.89 1.53 -15.47
C GLN A 86 -16.37 1.31 -14.03
N VAL A 87 -16.77 0.09 -13.68
CA VAL A 87 -17.15 -0.27 -12.31
C VAL A 87 -15.96 -0.06 -11.36
N ALA A 88 -14.77 -0.53 -11.75
CA ALA A 88 -13.57 -0.37 -10.94
C ALA A 88 -13.19 1.11 -10.77
N LEU A 89 -13.27 1.92 -11.82
CA LEU A 89 -13.00 3.37 -11.76
C LEU A 89 -14.02 4.10 -10.88
N GLY A 90 -15.31 3.81 -11.00
CA GLY A 90 -16.34 4.39 -10.14
C GLY A 90 -16.10 4.06 -8.66
N TRP A 91 -15.71 2.83 -8.37
CA TRP A 91 -15.35 2.41 -7.02
C TRP A 91 -14.07 3.09 -6.53
N ALA A 92 -13.05 3.23 -7.39
CA ALA A 92 -11.83 3.95 -7.06
C ALA A 92 -12.12 5.41 -6.68
N VAL A 93 -12.95 6.11 -7.46
CA VAL A 93 -13.38 7.48 -7.17
C VAL A 93 -14.11 7.55 -5.83
N HIS A 94 -15.01 6.60 -5.56
CA HIS A 94 -15.70 6.51 -4.27
C HIS A 94 -14.71 6.41 -3.09
N ASP A 95 -13.70 5.55 -3.19
CA ASP A 95 -12.70 5.38 -2.15
C ASP A 95 -11.80 6.62 -1.96
N LEU A 96 -11.45 7.31 -3.07
CA LEU A 96 -10.71 8.58 -3.00
C LEU A 96 -11.53 9.68 -2.31
N VAL A 97 -12.83 9.77 -2.60
CA VAL A 97 -13.75 10.69 -1.91
C VAL A 97 -13.84 10.36 -0.42
N ARG A 98 -14.03 9.08 -0.06
CA ARG A 98 -14.02 8.65 1.36
C ARG A 98 -12.76 9.10 2.07
N TRP A 99 -11.61 8.90 1.44
CA TRP A 99 -10.33 9.33 2.01
C TRP A 99 -10.26 10.85 2.19
N SER A 100 -10.70 11.63 1.21
CA SER A 100 -10.71 13.10 1.29
C SER A 100 -11.63 13.63 2.41
N GLU A 101 -12.67 12.86 2.77
CA GLU A 101 -13.59 13.15 3.87
C GLU A 101 -13.12 12.59 5.23
N GLY A 102 -11.88 12.09 5.31
CA GLY A 102 -11.33 11.49 6.52
C GLY A 102 -11.90 10.12 6.88
N ARG A 103 -12.64 9.49 5.96
CA ARG A 103 -13.19 8.14 6.13
C ARG A 103 -12.24 7.10 5.53
N GLN A 104 -12.23 5.91 6.10
CA GLN A 104 -11.40 4.81 5.59
C GLN A 104 -11.94 4.28 4.26
N PRO A 105 -11.12 4.22 3.19
CA PRO A 105 -11.47 3.57 1.93
C PRO A 105 -11.81 2.08 2.11
N SER A 106 -12.70 1.55 1.27
CA SER A 106 -13.06 0.13 1.30
C SER A 106 -11.92 -0.78 0.87
N THR A 107 -11.02 -0.28 0.01
CA THR A 107 -9.82 -0.97 -0.45
C THR A 107 -8.59 -0.75 0.44
N TRP A 108 -8.78 -0.34 1.69
CA TRP A 108 -7.71 -0.16 2.69
C TRP A 108 -6.92 -1.45 2.90
N SER A 109 -5.66 -1.50 2.47
CA SER A 109 -4.86 -2.74 2.47
C SER A 109 -5.57 -3.92 1.80
N THR A 110 -6.44 -3.67 0.82
CA THR A 110 -7.33 -4.68 0.25
C THR A 110 -7.35 -4.56 -1.26
N THR A 111 -7.32 -5.68 -1.96
CA THR A 111 -7.61 -5.73 -3.40
C THR A 111 -8.98 -6.36 -3.64
N VAL A 112 -9.67 -5.84 -4.64
CA VAL A 112 -10.92 -6.37 -5.18
C VAL A 112 -10.70 -6.76 -6.63
N THR A 113 -10.87 -8.02 -6.95
CA THR A 113 -10.76 -8.52 -8.32
C THR A 113 -12.15 -8.68 -8.90
N LEU A 114 -12.40 -7.97 -10.00
CA LEU A 114 -13.63 -8.04 -10.78
C LEU A 114 -13.33 -8.85 -12.05
N GLY A 115 -14.04 -9.96 -12.23
CA GLY A 115 -13.90 -10.83 -13.40
C GLY A 115 -15.25 -11.14 -14.04
N SER A 116 -15.22 -11.72 -15.23
CA SER A 116 -16.42 -12.11 -15.99
C SER A 116 -17.26 -13.20 -15.30
N SER A 117 -16.71 -13.89 -14.31
CA SER A 117 -17.39 -14.94 -13.53
C SER A 117 -18.39 -14.42 -12.48
N GLY A 118 -18.57 -13.12 -12.35
CA GLY A 118 -19.69 -12.47 -11.66
C GLY A 118 -19.43 -12.01 -10.23
N SER A 119 -18.79 -12.77 -9.36
CA SER A 119 -18.63 -12.36 -7.96
C SER A 119 -17.26 -11.70 -7.72
N PRO A 120 -17.22 -10.49 -7.12
CA PRO A 120 -15.97 -9.87 -6.73
C PRO A 120 -15.20 -10.75 -5.75
N GLN A 121 -13.89 -10.90 -5.98
CA GLN A 121 -13.00 -11.56 -5.02
C GLN A 121 -12.27 -10.49 -4.22
N VAL A 122 -12.31 -10.61 -2.89
CA VAL A 122 -11.70 -9.65 -1.97
C VAL A 122 -10.54 -10.32 -1.25
N GLN A 123 -9.38 -9.67 -1.30
CA GLN A 123 -8.17 -10.13 -0.62
C GLN A 123 -7.59 -9.03 0.26
N VAL A 124 -7.50 -9.31 1.56
CA VAL A 124 -6.87 -8.41 2.54
C VAL A 124 -5.37 -8.66 2.61
N HIS A 125 -4.59 -7.61 2.58
CA HIS A 125 -3.13 -7.67 2.64
C HIS A 125 -2.61 -7.15 3.96
N ARG A 126 -1.57 -7.79 4.48
CA ARG A 126 -0.83 -7.33 5.66
C ARG A 126 0.47 -6.69 5.23
N ARG A 127 0.97 -5.75 6.04
CA ARG A 127 2.32 -5.24 5.82
C ARG A 127 3.32 -6.39 5.99
N HIS A 128 4.29 -6.44 5.09
CA HIS A 128 5.31 -7.48 5.13
C HIS A 128 6.43 -7.06 6.10
N PRO A 129 6.90 -7.94 7.00
CA PRO A 129 7.88 -7.58 8.03
C PRO A 129 9.23 -7.13 7.46
N ARG A 130 9.60 -7.61 6.26
CA ARG A 130 10.84 -7.22 5.56
C ARG A 130 10.65 -6.04 4.60
N CYS A 131 9.43 -5.46 4.51
CA CYS A 131 9.19 -4.27 3.70
C CYS A 131 9.54 -3.01 4.50
N GLY A 132 10.36 -2.13 3.92
CA GLY A 132 10.77 -0.88 4.57
C GLY A 132 9.64 0.17 4.75
N CYS A 133 8.41 -0.10 4.27
CA CYS A 133 7.29 0.86 4.37
C CYS A 133 6.81 1.13 5.80
N GLY A 134 7.23 0.32 6.78
CA GLY A 134 6.88 0.47 8.20
C GLY A 134 7.83 1.35 9.02
N TRP A 135 8.84 1.95 8.41
CA TRP A 135 9.84 2.77 9.14
C TRP A 135 9.25 3.97 9.86
N ALA A 136 8.15 4.53 9.36
CA ALA A 136 7.44 5.64 10.02
C ALA A 136 6.89 5.25 11.41
N ASP A 137 6.53 3.99 11.62
CA ASP A 137 6.04 3.50 12.91
C ASP A 137 7.12 3.47 13.98
N LEU A 138 8.36 3.17 13.60
CA LEU A 138 9.50 3.17 14.51
C LEU A 138 9.77 4.59 15.04
N GLY A 139 9.66 5.60 14.16
CA GLY A 139 9.78 7.01 14.54
C GLY A 139 8.62 7.50 15.42
N ALA A 140 7.40 7.00 15.20
CA ALA A 140 6.22 7.34 16.01
C ALA A 140 6.25 6.66 17.38
N ALA A 141 6.77 5.44 17.48
CA ALA A 141 6.97 4.74 18.74
C ALA A 141 8.04 5.44 19.61
N GLY A 142 9.16 5.86 19.01
CA GLY A 142 10.21 6.63 19.69
C GLY A 142 9.70 7.96 20.21
N ARG A 143 8.90 8.69 19.44
CA ARG A 143 8.29 9.96 19.88
C ARG A 143 7.26 9.80 20.99
N ARG A 144 6.53 8.71 21.04
CA ARG A 144 5.59 8.41 22.13
C ARG A 144 6.33 8.14 23.45
N HIS A 145 7.44 7.43 23.39
CA HIS A 145 8.25 7.13 24.57
C HIS A 145 8.89 8.40 25.14
N GLN A 146 9.40 9.26 24.28
CA GLN A 146 9.99 10.55 24.70
C GLN A 146 8.96 11.52 25.30
N LYS A 147 7.70 11.48 24.83
CA LYS A 147 6.63 12.33 25.36
C LYS A 147 6.12 11.82 26.71
N SER A 148 6.16 10.52 26.98
CA SER A 148 5.80 9.95 28.28
C SER A 148 6.84 10.27 29.37
N GLU A 149 8.14 10.29 29.02
CA GLU A 149 9.21 10.66 29.95
C GLU A 149 9.20 12.16 30.28
N SER A 150 8.81 13.03 29.34
CA SER A 150 8.71 14.47 29.58
C SER A 150 7.47 14.88 30.41
N SER A 151 6.50 14.01 30.58
CA SER A 151 5.27 14.28 31.32
C SER A 151 5.27 13.76 32.77
N LEU A 152 6.37 13.18 33.23
CA LEU A 152 6.50 12.78 34.64
C LEU A 152 6.61 14.01 35.54
N PRO A 153 5.86 14.06 36.67
CA PRO A 153 5.94 15.14 37.62
C PRO A 153 7.35 15.31 38.17
N SER A 154 7.72 16.56 38.47
CA SER A 154 9.09 16.94 38.90
C SER A 154 9.57 16.23 40.18
N ILE A 155 8.69 15.62 40.94
CA ILE A 155 8.96 14.87 42.18
C ILE A 155 9.64 13.52 41.87
N GLU A 156 9.22 12.80 40.83
CA GLU A 156 9.82 11.51 40.48
C GLU A 156 11.21 11.64 39.86
N ARG A 157 11.52 12.75 39.21
CA ARG A 157 12.85 13.05 38.68
C ARG A 157 13.95 13.24 39.75
N ARG A 158 13.57 13.55 40.97
CA ARG A 158 14.53 13.70 42.07
C ARG A 158 14.98 12.36 42.66
N PHE A 159 14.08 11.37 42.71
CA PHE A 159 14.40 10.04 43.25
C PHE A 159 15.29 9.20 42.32
N SER A 160 15.14 9.32 41.01
CA SER A 160 15.98 8.58 40.05
C SER A 160 17.43 9.07 39.97
N ARG A 161 17.72 10.30 40.42
CA ARG A 161 19.09 10.82 40.45
C ARG A 161 19.88 10.40 41.70
N GLU A 162 19.23 10.05 42.78
CA GLU A 162 19.90 9.62 44.03
C GLU A 162 20.29 8.14 44.03
N GLN A 163 19.69 7.31 43.15
CA GLN A 163 20.02 5.89 43.05
C GLN A 163 21.18 5.56 42.11
N VAL A 164 21.73 6.53 41.39
CA VAL A 164 22.84 6.33 40.43
C VAL A 164 24.19 6.79 41.05
N SER A 165 24.22 7.26 42.29
CA SER A 165 25.42 7.75 42.99
C SER A 165 25.79 6.95 44.24
N GLN A 166 25.50 5.63 44.27
CA GLN A 166 26.05 4.73 45.27
C GLN A 166 26.72 3.54 44.61
#